data_3416d280b2454f80efad865c51405b99
#
_entry.id   3416d280b2454f80efad865c51405b99
#
_cell.length_a   1.000
_cell.length_b   1.000
_cell.length_c   1.000
_cell.angle_alpha   90.00
_cell.angle_beta   90.00
_cell.angle_gamma   90.00
#
_symmetry.space_group_name_H-M   'P 1'
#
loop_
_entity.id
_entity.type
_entity.pdbx_description
1 polymer ?
#
loop_
_entity_poly.entity_id
_entity_poly.type
_entity_poly.pdbx_seq_one_letter_code
_entity_poly.pdbx_strand_id
1 'polypeptide(L)'
;MAAVAGVLALTASIAWASPAAAAPTTPYLPKPTGPHRVGTTTLHLTDTSRSDPWVPAAKTRELMVSLWYPTAAHTGRRAPYVTPKESELLLKGSGIKELETIPPDGLSRTRTNAFTDAEPSGRRRSLPLVVLSPGFTWPRTSLTGLAEDLASRGYVVAGIDHTYENFATTLPGGRVATCAACANVNDDDFGQKVIRGRAIDVPFVLDQLTGPRPRWKGSALIDPARIAMAGQSIGGAAVPETMSKDSRVRAGINLDGSLFLPIRDSGLARPFMLMGAPSNDGTWKRDWERLTGWKRRLVVKGALHPSFTDYDMLLQQLGVSLGSGLKATRSVDITREYVAAFFDLHLRGRPQPLLDKPSQRYPEVRFCTPSAKNC
;
A
#
# COMPACT_ATOMS: atom_id res chain seq x y z
N MET A 1 33.09 -86.16 -0.42
CA MET A 1 32.26 -85.40 0.49
C MET A 1 32.60 -83.92 0.30
N ALA A 2 31.85 -83.14 -0.47
CA ALA A 2 32.09 -81.73 -0.70
C ALA A 2 30.95 -80.94 -0.07
N ALA A 3 31.27 -80.05 0.87
CA ALA A 3 30.34 -79.15 1.52
C ALA A 3 30.17 -77.86 0.71
N VAL A 4 28.95 -77.53 0.30
CA VAL A 4 28.62 -76.31 -0.37
C VAL A 4 28.15 -75.29 0.70
N ALA A 5 28.91 -74.22 0.88
CA ALA A 5 28.54 -73.07 1.72
C ALA A 5 27.71 -72.08 0.92
N GLY A 6 26.43 -71.91 1.29
CA GLY A 6 25.57 -70.88 0.72
C GLY A 6 25.80 -69.52 1.37
N VAL A 7 26.09 -68.52 0.55
CA VAL A 7 26.18 -67.12 0.97
C VAL A 7 24.81 -66.48 0.79
N LEU A 8 24.17 -66.10 1.91
CA LEU A 8 22.96 -65.27 1.90
C LEU A 8 23.36 -63.77 1.74
N ALA A 9 23.05 -63.19 0.62
CA ALA A 9 23.20 -61.74 0.40
C ALA A 9 21.94 -61.00 0.98
N LEU A 10 22.12 -60.27 2.07
CA LEU A 10 21.11 -59.32 2.57
C LEU A 10 21.14 -58.05 1.70
N THR A 11 20.14 -57.83 0.89
CA THR A 11 19.91 -56.56 0.22
C THR A 11 19.17 -55.59 1.17
N ALA A 12 19.91 -54.63 1.73
CA ALA A 12 19.30 -53.52 2.50
C ALA A 12 18.66 -52.53 1.54
N SER A 13 17.34 -52.44 1.50
CA SER A 13 16.58 -51.44 0.77
C SER A 13 16.66 -50.10 1.53
N ILE A 14 17.48 -49.17 1.04
CA ILE A 14 17.49 -47.79 1.54
C ILE A 14 16.23 -47.10 1.02
N ALA A 15 15.20 -46.98 1.88
CA ALA A 15 14.05 -46.14 1.61
C ALA A 15 14.48 -44.67 1.67
N TRP A 16 14.56 -44.01 0.54
CA TRP A 16 14.71 -42.57 0.46
C TRP A 16 13.42 -41.92 0.97
N ALA A 17 13.42 -41.39 2.19
CA ALA A 17 12.39 -40.55 2.69
C ALA A 17 12.37 -39.25 1.86
N SER A 18 11.36 -39.07 1.03
CA SER A 18 11.12 -37.78 0.38
C SER A 18 10.99 -36.70 1.47
N PRO A 19 11.67 -35.56 1.35
CA PRO A 19 11.48 -34.49 2.32
C PRO A 19 10.01 -34.12 2.35
N ALA A 20 9.38 -34.21 3.51
CA ALA A 20 8.01 -33.78 3.72
C ALA A 20 7.96 -32.29 3.29
N ALA A 21 7.09 -31.97 2.33
CA ALA A 21 6.84 -30.58 1.94
C ALA A 21 6.48 -29.82 3.22
N ALA A 22 7.26 -28.79 3.54
CA ALA A 22 6.98 -27.93 4.68
C ALA A 22 5.54 -27.42 4.56
N ALA A 23 4.75 -27.57 5.63
CA ALA A 23 3.38 -27.06 5.66
C ALA A 23 3.38 -25.59 5.25
N PRO A 24 2.46 -25.14 4.40
CA PRO A 24 2.43 -23.76 3.94
C PRO A 24 2.36 -22.82 5.15
N THR A 25 3.37 -21.97 5.28
CA THR A 25 3.43 -20.99 6.38
C THR A 25 2.26 -20.02 6.24
N THR A 26 1.50 -19.81 7.32
CA THR A 26 0.45 -18.78 7.32
C THR A 26 1.09 -17.41 7.18
N PRO A 27 0.83 -16.65 6.11
CA PRO A 27 1.44 -15.34 5.93
C PRO A 27 0.99 -14.35 7.01
N TYR A 28 1.80 -13.33 7.28
CA TYR A 28 1.52 -12.35 8.32
C TYR A 28 2.08 -10.98 7.99
N LEU A 29 1.44 -9.93 8.48
CA LEU A 29 1.99 -8.59 8.49
C LEU A 29 2.84 -8.38 9.75
N PRO A 30 4.03 -7.76 9.64
CA PRO A 30 4.87 -7.44 10.79
C PRO A 30 4.11 -6.59 11.81
N LYS A 31 4.40 -6.78 13.09
CA LYS A 31 3.79 -5.98 14.15
C LYS A 31 4.04 -4.48 13.90
N PRO A 32 3.04 -3.62 14.12
CA PRO A 32 3.22 -2.17 14.13
C PRO A 32 4.24 -1.73 15.18
N THR A 33 4.97 -0.66 14.90
CA THR A 33 6.09 -0.20 15.73
C THR A 33 5.70 0.92 16.71
N GLY A 34 4.53 1.53 16.54
CA GLY A 34 4.04 2.60 17.41
C GLY A 34 3.44 2.07 18.72
N PRO A 35 3.18 2.97 19.67
CA PRO A 35 2.71 2.61 21.01
C PRO A 35 1.23 2.23 21.10
N HIS A 36 0.43 2.55 20.07
CA HIS A 36 -1.01 2.31 20.09
C HIS A 36 -1.38 0.97 19.44
N ARG A 37 -2.42 0.33 19.98
CA ARG A 37 -3.12 -0.74 19.27
C ARG A 37 -3.92 -0.16 18.14
N VAL A 38 -4.22 -0.97 17.13
CA VAL A 38 -4.87 -0.52 15.91
C VAL A 38 -6.27 -1.12 15.81
N GLY A 39 -7.25 -0.24 15.62
CA GLY A 39 -8.59 -0.58 15.17
C GLY A 39 -8.73 -0.31 13.68
N THR A 40 -9.66 -1.02 13.03
CA THR A 40 -10.00 -0.77 11.63
C THR A 40 -11.49 -0.92 11.39
N THR A 41 -12.01 -0.15 10.45
CA THR A 41 -13.38 -0.27 9.94
C THR A 41 -13.40 0.05 8.46
N THR A 42 -14.44 -0.36 7.76
CA THR A 42 -14.59 -0.12 6.32
C THR A 42 -15.88 0.66 6.05
N LEU A 43 -15.78 1.68 5.22
CA LEU A 43 -16.89 2.49 4.74
C LEU A 43 -17.15 2.20 3.27
N HIS A 44 -18.41 2.09 2.91
CA HIS A 44 -18.90 2.19 1.54
C HIS A 44 -19.38 3.61 1.30
N LEU A 45 -18.75 4.30 0.37
CA LEU A 45 -19.06 5.69 0.03
C LEU A 45 -19.57 5.75 -1.41
N THR A 46 -20.65 6.50 -1.63
CA THR A 46 -21.27 6.68 -2.95
C THR A 46 -21.30 8.15 -3.29
N ASP A 47 -20.55 8.56 -4.31
CA ASP A 47 -20.59 9.88 -4.90
C ASP A 47 -21.67 9.92 -5.98
N THR A 48 -22.80 10.54 -5.65
CA THR A 48 -23.96 10.66 -6.54
C THR A 48 -23.85 11.84 -7.51
N SER A 49 -22.80 12.65 -7.38
CA SER A 49 -22.59 13.83 -8.23
C SER A 49 -22.02 13.50 -9.62
N ARG A 50 -21.51 12.27 -9.80
CA ARG A 50 -20.86 11.81 -11.04
C ARG A 50 -21.05 10.33 -11.28
N SER A 51 -21.04 9.94 -12.54
CA SER A 51 -20.99 8.55 -12.98
C SER A 51 -19.58 7.95 -12.75
N ASP A 52 -19.51 6.62 -12.74
CA ASP A 52 -18.22 5.92 -12.72
C ASP A 52 -17.46 6.14 -14.05
N PRO A 53 -16.17 6.48 -14.02
CA PRO A 53 -15.40 6.77 -15.25
C PRO A 53 -15.09 5.52 -16.10
N TRP A 54 -15.18 4.33 -15.50
CA TRP A 54 -14.84 3.05 -16.16
C TRP A 54 -16.06 2.23 -16.53
N VAL A 55 -17.17 2.45 -15.84
CA VAL A 55 -18.47 1.81 -16.06
C VAL A 55 -19.54 2.88 -16.15
N PRO A 56 -19.69 3.54 -17.30
CA PRO A 56 -20.62 4.68 -17.46
C PRO A 56 -22.09 4.33 -17.19
N ALA A 57 -22.48 3.05 -17.29
CA ALA A 57 -23.79 2.56 -16.90
C ALA A 57 -24.04 2.69 -15.38
N ALA A 58 -22.98 2.67 -14.56
CA ALA A 58 -23.05 2.98 -13.14
C ALA A 58 -23.18 4.50 -12.98
N LYS A 59 -24.40 4.96 -12.60
CA LYS A 59 -24.74 6.39 -12.50
C LYS A 59 -24.06 7.10 -11.33
N THR A 60 -23.39 6.36 -10.45
CA THR A 60 -22.70 6.86 -9.26
C THR A 60 -21.31 6.26 -9.17
N ARG A 61 -20.39 7.00 -8.55
CA ARG A 61 -19.05 6.49 -8.22
C ARG A 61 -19.07 5.88 -6.83
N GLU A 62 -18.85 4.57 -6.72
CA GLU A 62 -18.73 3.87 -5.45
C GLU A 62 -17.26 3.71 -5.06
N LEU A 63 -16.93 3.91 -3.79
CA LEU A 63 -15.59 3.72 -3.24
C LEU A 63 -15.67 2.89 -1.96
N MET A 64 -14.75 1.92 -1.80
CA MET A 64 -14.53 1.25 -0.52
C MET A 64 -13.33 1.88 0.18
N VAL A 65 -13.53 2.32 1.41
CA VAL A 65 -12.50 3.00 2.21
C VAL A 65 -12.30 2.27 3.51
N SER A 66 -11.10 1.73 3.73
CA SER A 66 -10.72 1.20 5.03
C SER A 66 -10.05 2.29 5.87
N LEU A 67 -10.46 2.38 7.12
CA LEU A 67 -9.87 3.28 8.10
C LEU A 67 -9.08 2.46 9.12
N TRP A 68 -7.85 2.88 9.41
CA TRP A 68 -7.05 2.38 10.53
C TRP A 68 -6.80 3.52 11.50
N TYR A 69 -6.90 3.24 12.79
CA TYR A 69 -6.86 4.27 13.82
C TYR A 69 -6.41 3.69 15.17
N PRO A 70 -5.88 4.53 16.08
CA PRO A 70 -5.58 4.11 17.45
C PRO A 70 -6.82 3.62 18.18
N THR A 71 -6.69 2.52 18.93
CA THR A 71 -7.73 1.99 19.81
C THR A 71 -7.17 1.58 21.16
N ALA A 72 -8.01 1.63 22.19
CA ALA A 72 -7.71 1.07 23.52
C ALA A 72 -8.07 -0.43 23.63
N ALA A 73 -8.68 -1.02 22.60
CA ALA A 73 -9.10 -2.42 22.63
C ALA A 73 -7.89 -3.37 22.78
N HIS A 74 -7.97 -4.30 23.72
CA HIS A 74 -6.97 -5.33 23.95
C HIS A 74 -7.35 -6.69 23.38
N THR A 75 -8.62 -6.89 23.10
CA THR A 75 -9.24 -8.10 22.56
C THR A 75 -10.19 -7.75 21.43
N GLY A 76 -10.55 -8.73 20.61
CA GLY A 76 -11.46 -8.57 19.49
C GLY A 76 -11.07 -9.42 18.30
N ARG A 77 -11.95 -9.48 17.30
CA ARG A 77 -11.70 -10.17 16.05
C ARG A 77 -10.65 -9.41 15.24
N ARG A 78 -9.62 -10.12 14.76
CA ARG A 78 -8.65 -9.53 13.82
C ARG A 78 -9.31 -9.27 12.48
N ALA A 79 -8.95 -8.17 11.87
CA ALA A 79 -9.44 -7.85 10.54
C ALA A 79 -8.88 -8.83 9.50
N PRO A 80 -9.70 -9.30 8.55
CA PRO A 80 -9.17 -10.06 7.42
C PRO A 80 -8.30 -9.14 6.56
N TYR A 81 -7.27 -9.71 5.91
CA TYR A 81 -6.46 -8.98 4.93
C TYR A 81 -7.26 -8.75 3.65
N VAL A 82 -7.76 -9.82 3.06
CA VAL A 82 -8.69 -9.84 1.92
C VAL A 82 -9.70 -10.99 2.12
N THR A 83 -10.80 -10.98 1.38
CA THR A 83 -11.72 -12.13 1.32
C THR A 83 -11.11 -13.26 0.50
N PRO A 84 -11.56 -14.54 0.65
CA PRO A 84 -11.09 -15.62 -0.20
C PRO A 84 -11.30 -15.37 -1.69
N LYS A 85 -12.42 -14.73 -2.06
CA LYS A 85 -12.69 -14.37 -3.47
C LYS A 85 -11.77 -13.28 -3.99
N GLU A 86 -11.46 -12.27 -3.19
CA GLU A 86 -10.47 -11.26 -3.54
C GLU A 86 -9.08 -11.89 -3.69
N SER A 87 -8.67 -12.78 -2.77
CA SER A 87 -7.40 -13.51 -2.88
C SER A 87 -7.28 -14.25 -4.21
N GLU A 88 -8.30 -15.01 -4.59
CA GLU A 88 -8.33 -15.73 -5.86
C GLU A 88 -8.16 -14.80 -7.06
N LEU A 89 -8.94 -13.72 -7.09
CA LEU A 89 -8.94 -12.78 -8.22
C LEU A 89 -7.64 -11.97 -8.32
N LEU A 90 -7.03 -11.61 -7.19
CA LEU A 90 -5.75 -10.93 -7.14
C LEU A 90 -4.61 -11.80 -7.66
N LEU A 91 -4.56 -13.07 -7.24
CA LEU A 91 -3.53 -14.00 -7.68
C LEU A 91 -3.66 -14.29 -9.19
N LYS A 92 -4.86 -14.57 -9.67
CA LYS A 92 -5.14 -14.85 -11.09
C LYS A 92 -4.97 -13.61 -11.98
N GLY A 93 -5.44 -12.45 -11.53
CA GLY A 93 -5.45 -11.22 -12.31
C GLY A 93 -4.05 -10.67 -12.58
N SER A 94 -3.06 -11.02 -11.76
CA SER A 94 -1.69 -10.55 -11.91
C SER A 94 -1.02 -10.99 -13.22
N GLY A 95 -1.44 -12.12 -13.79
CA GLY A 95 -0.80 -12.74 -14.96
C GLY A 95 0.61 -13.28 -14.70
N ILE A 96 1.05 -13.31 -13.43
CA ILE A 96 2.36 -13.81 -13.03
C ILE A 96 2.23 -15.31 -12.78
N LYS A 97 2.88 -16.12 -13.62
CA LYS A 97 2.79 -17.58 -13.60
C LYS A 97 3.18 -18.20 -12.25
N GLU A 98 4.20 -17.64 -11.60
CA GLU A 98 4.68 -18.11 -10.30
C GLU A 98 3.60 -18.03 -9.20
N LEU A 99 2.65 -17.10 -9.33
CA LEU A 99 1.56 -16.95 -8.36
C LEU A 99 0.49 -18.06 -8.48
N GLU A 100 0.46 -18.80 -9.58
CA GLU A 100 -0.44 -19.96 -9.76
C GLU A 100 -0.11 -21.11 -8.80
N THR A 101 1.10 -21.12 -8.22
CA THR A 101 1.51 -22.10 -7.20
C THR A 101 0.91 -21.80 -5.83
N ILE A 102 0.43 -20.59 -5.59
CA ILE A 102 -0.20 -20.17 -4.35
C ILE A 102 -1.67 -20.64 -4.34
N PRO A 103 -2.14 -21.27 -3.25
CA PRO A 103 -3.56 -21.60 -3.12
C PRO A 103 -4.44 -20.37 -3.34
N PRO A 104 -5.60 -20.48 -4.02
CA PRO A 104 -6.47 -19.35 -4.33
C PRO A 104 -6.83 -18.47 -3.13
N ASP A 105 -6.94 -19.06 -1.95
CA ASP A 105 -7.22 -18.38 -0.68
C ASP A 105 -5.95 -17.94 0.09
N GLY A 106 -4.76 -18.09 -0.50
CA GLY A 106 -3.48 -17.88 0.16
C GLY A 106 -3.33 -16.50 0.81
N LEU A 107 -3.68 -15.43 0.09
CA LEU A 107 -3.63 -14.08 0.64
C LEU A 107 -4.68 -13.84 1.75
N SER A 108 -5.85 -14.51 1.69
CA SER A 108 -6.90 -14.35 2.70
C SER A 108 -6.54 -14.94 4.06
N ARG A 109 -5.54 -15.82 4.11
CA ARG A 109 -5.00 -16.40 5.35
C ARG A 109 -4.03 -15.45 6.08
N THR A 110 -3.69 -14.31 5.49
CA THR A 110 -2.73 -13.36 6.06
C THR A 110 -3.22 -12.82 7.41
N ARG A 111 -2.39 -13.00 8.44
CA ARG A 111 -2.64 -12.45 9.77
C ARG A 111 -2.32 -10.97 9.80
N THR A 112 -3.30 -10.16 10.16
CA THR A 112 -3.19 -8.71 10.37
C THR A 112 -3.06 -8.39 11.86
N ASN A 113 -2.83 -7.10 12.19
CA ASN A 113 -2.68 -6.65 13.57
C ASN A 113 -3.88 -5.83 14.06
N ALA A 114 -4.73 -5.30 13.18
CA ALA A 114 -5.85 -4.47 13.54
C ALA A 114 -7.05 -5.26 14.07
N PHE A 115 -7.80 -4.67 14.98
CA PHE A 115 -9.09 -5.19 15.48
C PHE A 115 -10.24 -4.60 14.67
N THR A 116 -11.11 -5.46 14.12
CA THR A 116 -12.29 -5.05 13.36
C THR A 116 -13.25 -4.27 14.25
N ASP A 117 -13.70 -3.11 13.75
CA ASP A 117 -14.71 -2.23 14.35
C ASP A 117 -14.46 -1.85 15.83
N ALA A 118 -13.18 -1.92 16.26
CA ALA A 118 -12.79 -1.50 17.60
C ALA A 118 -13.08 0.00 17.81
N GLU A 119 -13.38 0.39 19.07
CA GLU A 119 -13.68 1.78 19.38
C GLU A 119 -12.44 2.67 19.16
N PRO A 120 -12.56 3.77 18.37
CA PRO A 120 -11.48 4.71 18.17
C PRO A 120 -11.06 5.40 19.47
N SER A 121 -9.76 5.62 19.68
CA SER A 121 -9.21 6.24 20.87
C SER A 121 -8.38 7.47 20.54
N GLY A 122 -8.59 8.55 21.28
CA GLY A 122 -7.88 9.82 21.12
C GLY A 122 -8.70 11.00 21.62
N ARG A 123 -8.10 12.19 21.58
CA ARG A 123 -8.79 13.44 21.89
C ARG A 123 -9.36 14.05 20.62
N ARG A 124 -10.41 14.82 20.74
CA ARG A 124 -11.00 15.57 19.60
C ARG A 124 -9.92 16.37 18.86
N ARG A 125 -9.87 16.28 17.53
CA ARG A 125 -8.96 17.00 16.61
C ARG A 125 -7.48 16.82 16.99
N SER A 126 -7.09 15.65 17.47
CA SER A 126 -5.71 15.39 17.88
C SER A 126 -4.92 14.54 16.90
N LEU A 127 -5.60 13.79 16.01
CA LEU A 127 -4.96 12.83 15.13
C LEU A 127 -4.85 13.39 13.70
N PRO A 128 -3.65 13.47 13.11
CA PRO A 128 -3.51 13.74 11.69
C PRO A 128 -4.12 12.62 10.85
N LEU A 129 -4.58 12.95 9.64
CA LEU A 129 -5.12 12.01 8.66
C LEU A 129 -4.11 11.78 7.52
N VAL A 130 -3.86 10.52 7.21
CA VAL A 130 -3.09 10.12 6.03
C VAL A 130 -4.01 9.35 5.08
N VAL A 131 -4.12 9.81 3.83
CA VAL A 131 -4.79 9.06 2.75
C VAL A 131 -3.78 8.18 2.04
N LEU A 132 -4.12 6.91 1.83
CA LEU A 132 -3.33 5.95 1.06
C LEU A 132 -4.05 5.54 -0.22
N SER A 133 -3.39 5.69 -1.35
CA SER A 133 -3.87 5.28 -2.68
C SER A 133 -2.96 4.18 -3.24
N PRO A 134 -3.49 2.98 -3.54
CA PRO A 134 -2.70 1.85 -4.01
C PRO A 134 -2.29 1.99 -5.48
N GLY A 135 -1.45 1.08 -5.96
CA GLY A 135 -1.13 0.93 -7.38
C GLY A 135 -2.35 0.55 -8.22
N PHE A 136 -2.20 0.65 -9.54
CA PHE A 136 -3.20 0.11 -10.47
C PHE A 136 -3.24 -1.41 -10.33
N THR A 137 -4.43 -1.98 -10.47
CA THR A 137 -4.76 -3.40 -10.26
C THR A 137 -4.70 -3.87 -8.80
N TRP A 138 -4.15 -3.11 -7.87
CA TRP A 138 -3.98 -3.49 -6.48
C TRP A 138 -5.04 -2.86 -5.58
N PRO A 139 -5.58 -3.62 -4.60
CA PRO A 139 -6.57 -3.09 -3.66
C PRO A 139 -5.89 -2.25 -2.56
N ARG A 140 -6.68 -1.44 -1.86
CA ARG A 140 -6.26 -0.67 -0.68
C ARG A 140 -5.55 -1.53 0.38
N THR A 141 -5.90 -2.82 0.44
CA THR A 141 -5.32 -3.76 1.40
C THR A 141 -3.85 -4.04 1.14
N SER A 142 -3.32 -3.79 -0.07
CA SER A 142 -1.90 -3.92 -0.38
C SER A 142 -1.00 -2.99 0.45
N LEU A 143 -1.59 -1.98 1.10
CA LEU A 143 -0.90 -1.02 1.98
C LEU A 143 -1.28 -1.18 3.46
N THR A 144 -1.90 -2.31 3.85
CA THR A 144 -2.36 -2.57 5.22
C THR A 144 -1.22 -2.49 6.24
N GLY A 145 -0.05 -3.08 5.91
CA GLY A 145 1.10 -3.06 6.79
C GLY A 145 1.58 -1.64 7.12
N LEU A 146 1.63 -0.76 6.11
CA LEU A 146 1.96 0.65 6.30
C LEU A 146 0.85 1.38 7.07
N ALA A 147 -0.42 1.10 6.76
CA ALA A 147 -1.57 1.73 7.42
C ALA A 147 -1.64 1.38 8.91
N GLU A 148 -1.45 0.11 9.26
CA GLU A 148 -1.40 -0.34 10.65
C GLU A 148 -0.24 0.31 11.43
N ASP A 149 0.94 0.44 10.80
CA ASP A 149 2.08 1.07 11.43
C ASP A 149 1.84 2.56 11.71
N LEU A 150 1.36 3.32 10.73
CA LEU A 150 1.01 4.72 10.90
C LEU A 150 -0.10 4.90 11.96
N ALA A 151 -1.14 4.07 11.94
CA ALA A 151 -2.19 4.12 12.96
C ALA A 151 -1.65 3.85 14.36
N SER A 152 -0.74 2.88 14.50
CA SER A 152 -0.08 2.62 15.79
C SER A 152 0.75 3.80 16.30
N ARG A 153 1.23 4.65 15.41
CA ARG A 153 1.96 5.89 15.71
C ARG A 153 1.02 7.07 15.98
N GLY A 154 -0.30 6.85 15.99
CA GLY A 154 -1.29 7.88 16.32
C GLY A 154 -1.78 8.70 15.13
N TYR A 155 -1.83 8.13 13.94
CA TYR A 155 -2.52 8.68 12.78
C TYR A 155 -3.89 8.03 12.60
N VAL A 156 -4.82 8.72 11.96
CA VAL A 156 -5.92 8.10 11.25
C VAL A 156 -5.45 7.87 9.82
N VAL A 157 -5.67 6.68 9.29
CA VAL A 157 -5.27 6.33 7.92
C VAL A 157 -6.48 5.91 7.13
N ALA A 158 -6.67 6.45 5.93
CA ALA A 158 -7.75 6.12 5.02
C ALA A 158 -7.17 5.49 3.74
N GLY A 159 -7.30 4.19 3.56
CA GLY A 159 -6.96 3.50 2.31
C GLY A 159 -8.16 3.41 1.39
N ILE A 160 -8.01 3.80 0.13
CA ILE A 160 -9.10 3.90 -0.83
C ILE A 160 -8.98 2.81 -1.91
N ASP A 161 -10.03 1.99 -2.10
CA ASP A 161 -10.21 1.30 -3.37
C ASP A 161 -10.88 2.25 -4.37
N HIS A 162 -10.16 2.55 -5.43
CA HIS A 162 -10.71 3.22 -6.59
C HIS A 162 -11.42 2.16 -7.43
N THR A 163 -12.71 1.96 -7.16
CA THR A 163 -13.51 0.86 -7.71
C THR A 163 -13.34 0.72 -9.23
N TYR A 164 -13.27 -0.51 -9.71
CA TYR A 164 -12.98 -0.89 -11.10
C TYR A 164 -11.53 -0.61 -11.59
N GLU A 165 -10.62 -0.18 -10.70
CA GLU A 165 -9.20 0.01 -11.02
C GLU A 165 -8.29 -1.07 -10.41
N ASN A 166 -8.86 -2.05 -9.72
CA ASN A 166 -8.14 -3.21 -9.17
C ASN A 166 -8.84 -4.53 -9.53
N PHE A 167 -8.14 -5.64 -9.33
CA PHE A 167 -8.67 -6.95 -9.72
C PHE A 167 -9.86 -7.40 -8.90
N ALA A 168 -10.03 -6.90 -7.66
CA ALA A 168 -11.18 -7.26 -6.84
C ALA A 168 -11.43 -6.24 -5.71
N THR A 169 -12.64 -5.70 -5.68
CA THR A 169 -13.19 -4.94 -4.56
C THR A 169 -14.54 -5.52 -4.19
N THR A 170 -14.66 -6.05 -2.98
CA THR A 170 -15.94 -6.52 -2.45
C THR A 170 -16.76 -5.33 -1.95
N LEU A 171 -17.92 -5.13 -2.54
CA LEU A 171 -18.92 -4.12 -2.20
C LEU A 171 -19.99 -4.72 -1.27
N PRO A 172 -20.82 -3.89 -0.60
CA PRO A 172 -21.93 -4.38 0.21
C PRO A 172 -22.82 -5.36 -0.54
N GLY A 173 -23.35 -6.35 0.19
CA GLY A 173 -24.14 -7.44 -0.41
C GLY A 173 -23.31 -8.52 -1.12
N GLY A 174 -21.96 -8.46 -1.03
CA GLY A 174 -21.08 -9.49 -1.60
C GLY A 174 -20.79 -9.33 -3.10
N ARG A 175 -21.26 -8.26 -3.73
CA ARG A 175 -20.91 -7.93 -5.12
C ARG A 175 -19.41 -7.64 -5.22
N VAL A 176 -18.71 -8.29 -6.15
CA VAL A 176 -17.29 -8.05 -6.40
C VAL A 176 -17.14 -7.24 -7.69
N ALA A 177 -16.60 -6.04 -7.58
CA ALA A 177 -16.19 -5.24 -8.71
C ALA A 177 -14.78 -5.67 -9.16
N THR A 178 -14.62 -5.93 -10.45
CA THR A 178 -13.34 -6.30 -11.06
C THR A 178 -12.77 -5.15 -11.89
N CYS A 179 -11.57 -5.31 -12.44
CA CYS A 179 -10.86 -4.25 -13.15
C CYS A 179 -11.46 -3.91 -14.52
N ALA A 180 -12.54 -3.12 -14.56
CA ALA A 180 -13.08 -2.61 -15.83
C ALA A 180 -12.08 -1.65 -16.53
N ALA A 181 -11.31 -0.88 -15.76
CA ALA A 181 -10.27 -0.01 -16.27
C ALA A 181 -9.16 -0.76 -17.03
N CYS A 182 -8.97 -2.07 -16.74
CA CYS A 182 -7.97 -2.89 -17.42
C CYS A 182 -8.19 -3.03 -18.94
N ALA A 183 -9.42 -2.83 -19.41
CA ALA A 183 -9.71 -2.81 -20.84
C ALA A 183 -9.11 -1.60 -21.58
N ASN A 184 -8.70 -0.57 -20.86
CA ASN A 184 -8.23 0.72 -21.39
C ASN A 184 -6.72 0.96 -21.21
N VAL A 185 -5.95 -0.02 -20.73
CA VAL A 185 -4.52 0.16 -20.36
C VAL A 185 -3.63 0.58 -21.54
N ASN A 186 -4.08 0.33 -22.78
CA ASN A 186 -3.37 0.70 -23.99
C ASN A 186 -3.75 2.08 -24.56
N ASP A 187 -4.69 2.79 -23.92
CA ASP A 187 -5.05 4.15 -24.32
C ASP A 187 -3.90 5.10 -23.97
N ASP A 188 -3.53 6.00 -24.89
CA ASP A 188 -2.40 6.93 -24.73
C ASP A 188 -2.52 7.82 -23.49
N ASP A 189 -3.74 8.16 -23.07
CA ASP A 189 -4.05 9.00 -21.93
C ASP A 189 -4.47 8.22 -20.66
N PHE A 190 -4.40 6.89 -20.71
CA PHE A 190 -4.86 6.02 -19.61
C PHE A 190 -4.34 6.45 -18.24
N GLY A 191 -3.02 6.59 -18.10
CA GLY A 191 -2.40 7.01 -16.83
C GLY A 191 -2.89 8.37 -16.35
N GLN A 192 -3.11 9.31 -17.26
CA GLN A 192 -3.66 10.63 -16.95
C GLN A 192 -5.12 10.56 -16.49
N LYS A 193 -5.93 9.71 -17.15
CA LYS A 193 -7.34 9.48 -16.80
C LYS A 193 -7.47 8.90 -15.39
N VAL A 194 -6.65 7.89 -15.04
CA VAL A 194 -6.58 7.33 -13.69
C VAL A 194 -6.22 8.41 -12.67
N ILE A 195 -5.13 9.17 -12.90
CA ILE A 195 -4.66 10.22 -11.99
C ILE A 195 -5.74 11.27 -11.75
N ARG A 196 -6.39 11.76 -12.81
CA ARG A 196 -7.47 12.77 -12.70
C ARG A 196 -8.68 12.23 -11.94
N GLY A 197 -9.06 10.97 -12.16
CA GLY A 197 -10.15 10.30 -11.45
C GLY A 197 -9.89 10.21 -9.95
N ARG A 198 -8.68 9.74 -9.58
CA ARG A 198 -8.27 9.63 -8.17
C ARG A 198 -8.15 10.98 -7.47
N ALA A 199 -7.72 12.02 -8.21
CA ALA A 199 -7.68 13.38 -7.71
C ALA A 199 -9.07 14.04 -7.53
N ILE A 200 -10.15 13.34 -7.89
CA ILE A 200 -11.55 13.66 -7.55
C ILE A 200 -12.04 12.75 -6.42
N ASP A 201 -11.68 11.46 -6.43
CA ASP A 201 -12.05 10.51 -5.39
C ASP A 201 -11.58 10.96 -4.01
N VAL A 202 -10.31 11.44 -3.90
CA VAL A 202 -9.72 11.81 -2.60
C VAL A 202 -10.43 13.00 -1.94
N PRO A 203 -10.67 14.15 -2.61
CA PRO A 203 -11.46 15.23 -2.04
C PRO A 203 -12.84 14.78 -1.55
N PHE A 204 -13.54 13.95 -2.33
CA PHE A 204 -14.82 13.39 -1.93
C PHE A 204 -14.68 12.57 -0.62
N VAL A 205 -13.70 11.69 -0.51
CA VAL A 205 -13.44 10.92 0.73
C VAL A 205 -13.13 11.86 1.90
N LEU A 206 -12.35 12.91 1.70
CA LEU A 206 -12.06 13.91 2.73
C LEU A 206 -13.34 14.62 3.20
N ASP A 207 -14.26 14.94 2.29
CA ASP A 207 -15.56 15.54 2.63
C ASP A 207 -16.41 14.57 3.47
N GLN A 208 -16.38 13.26 3.16
CA GLN A 208 -17.08 12.24 3.93
C GLN A 208 -16.46 11.99 5.32
N LEU A 209 -15.19 12.32 5.52
CA LEU A 209 -14.50 12.10 6.80
C LEU A 209 -14.44 13.37 7.67
N THR A 210 -14.34 14.55 7.08
CA THR A 210 -14.06 15.80 7.81
C THR A 210 -15.11 16.89 7.57
N GLY A 211 -16.10 16.66 6.72
CA GLY A 211 -17.19 17.57 6.43
C GLY A 211 -18.22 17.69 7.56
N PRO A 212 -19.30 18.44 7.35
CA PRO A 212 -20.30 18.73 8.39
C PRO A 212 -21.13 17.50 8.81
N ARG A 213 -21.23 16.48 7.98
CA ARG A 213 -21.93 15.22 8.25
C ARG A 213 -21.03 14.04 7.98
N PRO A 214 -20.02 13.80 8.85
CA PRO A 214 -19.02 12.78 8.60
C PRO A 214 -19.62 11.37 8.71
N ARG A 215 -19.12 10.47 7.86
CA ARG A 215 -19.62 9.09 7.74
C ARG A 215 -18.95 8.10 8.70
N TRP A 216 -17.93 8.52 9.43
CA TRP A 216 -17.24 7.70 10.40
C TRP A 216 -17.44 8.23 11.83
N LYS A 217 -17.81 7.35 12.76
CA LYS A 217 -18.05 7.72 14.19
C LYS A 217 -16.83 8.36 14.86
N GLY A 218 -15.61 7.99 14.46
CA GLY A 218 -14.36 8.54 14.97
C GLY A 218 -13.88 9.83 14.29
N SER A 219 -14.62 10.38 13.35
CA SER A 219 -14.22 11.58 12.58
C SER A 219 -13.87 12.79 13.45
N ALA A 220 -14.50 12.91 14.62
CA ALA A 220 -14.17 13.99 15.56
C ALA A 220 -12.72 13.97 16.08
N LEU A 221 -12.00 12.84 15.95
CA LEU A 221 -10.59 12.70 16.33
C LEU A 221 -9.66 13.32 15.30
N ILE A 222 -10.10 13.40 14.02
CA ILE A 222 -9.29 13.92 12.93
C ILE A 222 -9.04 15.41 13.09
N ASP A 223 -7.78 15.82 12.95
CA ASP A 223 -7.41 17.22 12.79
C ASP A 223 -7.43 17.59 11.30
N PRO A 224 -8.42 18.37 10.82
CA PRO A 224 -8.56 18.71 9.41
C PRO A 224 -7.46 19.66 8.89
N ALA A 225 -6.66 20.24 9.78
CA ALA A 225 -5.50 21.05 9.39
C ALA A 225 -4.24 20.22 9.11
N ARG A 226 -4.25 18.91 9.46
CA ARG A 226 -3.10 18.01 9.35
C ARG A 226 -3.45 16.77 8.54
N ILE A 227 -3.67 16.99 7.22
CA ILE A 227 -3.99 15.94 6.26
C ILE A 227 -2.83 15.81 5.27
N ALA A 228 -2.44 14.57 4.96
CA ALA A 228 -1.47 14.25 3.93
C ALA A 228 -1.92 13.05 3.10
N MET A 229 -1.23 12.81 1.98
CA MET A 229 -1.48 11.68 1.11
C MET A 229 -0.16 10.97 0.76
N ALA A 230 -0.20 9.64 0.72
CA ALA A 230 0.81 8.82 0.07
C ALA A 230 0.16 7.84 -0.89
N GLY A 231 0.90 7.42 -1.90
CA GLY A 231 0.42 6.38 -2.78
C GLY A 231 1.56 5.59 -3.40
N GLN A 232 1.26 4.37 -3.82
CA GLN A 232 2.19 3.51 -4.51
C GLN A 232 1.87 3.50 -6.01
N SER A 233 2.92 3.49 -6.87
CA SER A 233 2.73 3.44 -8.32
C SER A 233 1.84 4.60 -8.81
N ILE A 234 0.82 4.33 -9.60
CA ILE A 234 -0.12 5.35 -10.07
C ILE A 234 -0.87 6.05 -8.92
N GLY A 235 -1.02 5.39 -7.76
CA GLY A 235 -1.52 6.04 -6.54
C GLY A 235 -0.59 7.15 -6.07
N GLY A 236 0.73 6.93 -6.15
CA GLY A 236 1.75 7.93 -5.89
C GLY A 236 1.78 9.03 -6.94
N ALA A 237 1.61 8.66 -8.20
CA ALA A 237 1.50 9.61 -9.31
C ALA A 237 0.27 10.54 -9.20
N ALA A 238 -0.80 10.10 -8.55
CA ALA A 238 -2.00 10.91 -8.33
C ALA A 238 -1.83 11.95 -7.21
N VAL A 239 -0.82 11.84 -6.35
CA VAL A 239 -0.64 12.74 -5.20
C VAL A 239 -0.44 14.21 -5.62
N PRO A 240 0.45 14.57 -6.57
CA PRO A 240 0.64 15.97 -6.96
C PRO A 240 -0.64 16.61 -7.52
N GLU A 241 -1.38 15.89 -8.35
CA GLU A 241 -2.64 16.41 -8.91
C GLU A 241 -3.71 16.56 -7.82
N THR A 242 -3.81 15.62 -6.89
CA THR A 242 -4.69 15.74 -5.73
C THR A 242 -4.32 16.96 -4.88
N MET A 243 -3.04 17.14 -4.58
CA MET A 243 -2.57 18.31 -3.84
C MET A 243 -2.87 19.61 -4.58
N SER A 244 -2.78 19.64 -5.90
CA SER A 244 -3.10 20.84 -6.69
C SER A 244 -4.59 21.20 -6.65
N LYS A 245 -5.47 20.22 -6.52
CA LYS A 245 -6.93 20.41 -6.48
C LYS A 245 -7.46 20.62 -5.06
N ASP A 246 -6.82 20.05 -4.04
CA ASP A 246 -7.28 20.13 -2.66
C ASP A 246 -6.19 20.65 -1.73
N SER A 247 -6.37 21.87 -1.25
CA SER A 247 -5.43 22.53 -0.36
C SER A 247 -5.37 21.94 1.05
N ARG A 248 -6.32 21.09 1.43
CA ARG A 248 -6.33 20.35 2.69
C ARG A 248 -5.18 19.33 2.75
N VAL A 249 -4.74 18.78 1.60
CA VAL A 249 -3.62 17.84 1.53
C VAL A 249 -2.31 18.62 1.63
N ARG A 250 -1.72 18.67 2.81
CA ARG A 250 -0.60 19.55 3.19
C ARG A 250 0.77 19.01 2.82
N ALA A 251 0.90 17.70 2.63
CA ALA A 251 2.15 17.05 2.28
C ALA A 251 1.86 15.77 1.46
N GLY A 252 2.80 15.35 0.61
CA GLY A 252 2.62 14.23 -0.29
C GLY A 252 3.82 13.31 -0.43
N ILE A 253 3.56 12.02 -0.60
CA ILE A 253 4.58 11.00 -0.92
C ILE A 253 4.16 10.22 -2.16
N ASN A 254 5.09 10.10 -3.10
CA ASN A 254 4.99 9.16 -4.20
C ASN A 254 5.95 7.99 -3.95
N LEU A 255 5.40 6.78 -3.78
CA LEU A 255 6.13 5.54 -3.65
C LEU A 255 6.18 4.84 -5.03
N ASP A 256 7.29 5.03 -5.72
CA ASP A 256 7.64 4.33 -6.97
C ASP A 256 6.65 4.53 -8.14
N GLY A 257 6.04 5.71 -8.25
CA GLY A 257 5.07 6.02 -9.31
C GLY A 257 5.61 6.95 -10.38
N SER A 258 5.47 6.57 -11.66
CA SER A 258 5.75 7.45 -12.79
C SER A 258 4.73 8.59 -12.88
N LEU A 259 5.20 9.82 -13.02
CA LEU A 259 4.34 11.02 -13.12
C LEU A 259 3.77 11.16 -14.55
N PHE A 260 2.77 10.34 -14.90
CA PHE A 260 2.12 10.39 -16.23
C PHE A 260 1.47 11.74 -16.52
N LEU A 261 1.00 12.43 -15.48
CA LEU A 261 0.52 13.80 -15.58
C LEU A 261 1.61 14.73 -15.02
N PRO A 262 2.20 15.61 -15.85
CA PRO A 262 3.20 16.56 -15.39
C PRO A 262 2.66 17.47 -14.28
N ILE A 263 3.52 17.79 -13.30
CA ILE A 263 3.21 18.84 -12.34
C ILE A 263 3.09 20.17 -13.09
N ARG A 264 2.09 20.98 -12.75
CA ARG A 264 1.82 22.28 -13.41
C ARG A 264 3.03 23.20 -13.34
N ASP A 265 3.18 24.09 -14.31
CA ASP A 265 4.27 25.06 -14.37
C ASP A 265 4.27 26.03 -13.17
N SER A 266 3.11 26.28 -12.55
CA SER A 266 3.00 27.03 -11.30
C SER A 266 3.70 26.37 -10.10
N GLY A 267 4.11 25.11 -10.26
CA GLY A 267 4.81 24.34 -9.24
C GLY A 267 3.92 23.83 -8.12
N LEU A 268 4.55 23.06 -7.21
CA LEU A 268 3.97 22.54 -5.98
C LEU A 268 4.84 22.92 -4.80
N ALA A 269 4.41 23.93 -4.04
CA ALA A 269 5.17 24.48 -2.91
C ALA A 269 5.04 23.68 -1.60
N ARG A 270 4.07 22.74 -1.53
CA ARG A 270 3.89 21.90 -0.35
C ARG A 270 4.91 20.76 -0.33
N PRO A 271 5.32 20.30 0.88
CA PRO A 271 6.32 19.24 1.03
C PRO A 271 5.98 18.00 0.21
N PHE A 272 7.00 17.48 -0.51
CA PHE A 272 6.83 16.31 -1.36
C PHE A 272 8.05 15.38 -1.31
N MET A 273 7.81 14.09 -1.12
CA MET A 273 8.83 13.06 -1.15
C MET A 273 8.59 12.08 -2.30
N LEU A 274 9.63 11.84 -3.08
CA LEU A 274 9.73 10.77 -4.06
C LEU A 274 10.57 9.65 -3.44
N MET A 275 10.06 8.45 -3.33
CA MET A 275 10.79 7.31 -2.82
C MET A 275 10.50 6.09 -3.72
N GLY A 276 11.54 5.43 -4.24
CA GLY A 276 11.32 4.34 -5.19
C GLY A 276 12.48 3.37 -5.34
N ALA A 277 12.26 2.37 -6.16
CA ALA A 277 13.28 1.43 -6.63
C ALA A 277 14.28 2.14 -7.57
N PRO A 278 15.47 1.59 -7.81
CA PRO A 278 16.34 2.05 -8.88
C PRO A 278 15.59 1.99 -10.22
N SER A 279 15.42 3.13 -10.87
CA SER A 279 14.65 3.25 -12.12
C SER A 279 15.25 4.33 -13.01
N ASN A 280 15.11 4.15 -14.31
CA ASN A 280 15.46 5.15 -15.34
C ASN A 280 14.25 6.03 -15.74
N ASP A 281 13.17 6.02 -14.96
CA ASP A 281 12.00 6.85 -15.23
C ASP A 281 12.35 8.36 -15.23
N GLY A 282 12.29 8.95 -16.41
CA GLY A 282 12.60 10.38 -16.61
C GLY A 282 11.54 11.32 -16.04
N THR A 283 10.36 10.84 -15.65
CA THR A 283 9.25 11.71 -15.21
C THR A 283 9.57 12.45 -13.90
N TRP A 284 10.26 11.81 -12.98
CA TRP A 284 10.72 12.44 -11.74
C TRP A 284 11.76 13.53 -12.00
N LYS A 285 12.66 13.30 -12.98
CA LYS A 285 13.63 14.33 -13.41
C LYS A 285 12.93 15.50 -14.07
N ARG A 286 11.96 15.24 -14.97
CA ARG A 286 11.18 16.28 -15.65
C ARG A 286 10.50 17.23 -14.66
N ASP A 287 9.89 16.69 -13.59
CA ASP A 287 9.06 17.48 -12.69
C ASP A 287 9.77 17.93 -11.42
N TRP A 288 11.04 17.57 -11.23
CA TRP A 288 11.78 17.90 -10.00
C TRP A 288 11.80 19.40 -9.68
N GLU A 289 12.04 20.26 -10.66
CA GLU A 289 12.11 21.70 -10.44
C GLU A 289 10.72 22.31 -10.17
N ARG A 290 9.66 21.63 -10.58
CA ARG A 290 8.29 22.04 -10.26
C ARG A 290 7.86 21.72 -8.83
N LEU A 291 8.64 20.90 -8.10
CA LEU A 291 8.53 20.76 -6.65
C LEU A 291 9.32 21.90 -6.00
N THR A 292 8.64 23.02 -5.68
CA THR A 292 9.28 24.27 -5.25
C THR A 292 9.43 24.39 -3.73
N GLY A 293 8.75 23.53 -2.95
CA GLY A 293 8.88 23.47 -1.50
C GLY A 293 9.93 22.47 -1.01
N TRP A 294 9.78 22.02 0.23
CA TRP A 294 10.60 20.92 0.76
C TRP A 294 10.44 19.67 -0.11
N LYS A 295 11.54 19.14 -0.59
CA LYS A 295 11.54 17.96 -1.44
C LYS A 295 12.67 17.00 -1.14
N ARG A 296 12.43 15.70 -1.30
CA ARG A 296 13.44 14.64 -1.25
C ARG A 296 13.17 13.64 -2.35
N ARG A 297 14.24 13.11 -2.94
CA ARG A 297 14.23 11.94 -3.79
C ARG A 297 15.10 10.86 -3.14
N LEU A 298 14.47 9.75 -2.79
CA LEU A 298 15.10 8.61 -2.15
C LEU A 298 15.02 7.41 -3.08
N VAL A 299 16.13 6.70 -3.27
CA VAL A 299 16.18 5.46 -4.03
C VAL A 299 16.62 4.34 -3.10
N VAL A 300 15.85 3.26 -3.08
CA VAL A 300 16.08 2.09 -2.22
C VAL A 300 16.77 1.01 -3.03
N LYS A 301 18.08 0.84 -2.84
CA LYS A 301 18.87 -0.18 -3.52
C LYS A 301 18.33 -1.59 -3.20
N GLY A 302 18.13 -2.38 -4.24
CA GLY A 302 17.62 -3.75 -4.12
C GLY A 302 16.10 -3.86 -4.02
N ALA A 303 15.37 -2.73 -3.88
CA ALA A 303 13.91 -2.72 -3.97
C ALA A 303 13.44 -2.96 -5.41
N LEU A 304 12.27 -3.54 -5.53
CA LEU A 304 11.45 -3.61 -6.75
C LEU A 304 10.17 -2.80 -6.56
N HIS A 305 9.42 -2.63 -7.63
CA HIS A 305 8.13 -1.92 -7.62
C HIS A 305 7.16 -2.40 -6.51
N PRO A 306 6.94 -3.72 -6.27
CA PRO A 306 6.08 -4.20 -5.20
C PRO A 306 6.67 -4.05 -3.78
N SER A 307 7.97 -3.71 -3.64
CA SER A 307 8.63 -3.62 -2.32
C SER A 307 8.07 -2.49 -1.43
N PHE A 308 7.30 -1.55 -2.00
CA PHE A 308 6.62 -0.48 -1.28
C PHE A 308 5.18 -0.84 -0.86
N THR A 309 4.83 -2.13 -0.93
CA THR A 309 3.55 -2.70 -0.53
C THR A 309 3.76 -3.95 0.31
N ASP A 310 2.66 -4.55 0.77
CA ASP A 310 2.72 -5.81 1.51
C ASP A 310 3.08 -7.01 0.61
N TYR A 311 2.89 -6.90 -0.71
CA TYR A 311 2.96 -8.05 -1.62
C TYR A 311 4.36 -8.64 -1.75
N ASP A 312 5.42 -7.83 -1.86
CA ASP A 312 6.79 -8.39 -1.93
C ASP A 312 7.06 -9.31 -0.75
N MET A 313 6.68 -8.89 0.46
CA MET A 313 6.86 -9.67 1.67
C MET A 313 5.91 -10.89 1.75
N LEU A 314 4.63 -10.71 1.46
CA LEU A 314 3.64 -11.78 1.55
C LEU A 314 3.91 -12.88 0.54
N LEU A 315 4.29 -12.53 -0.69
CA LEU A 315 4.65 -13.51 -1.72
C LEU A 315 5.90 -14.30 -1.32
N GLN A 316 6.92 -13.66 -0.76
CA GLN A 316 8.09 -14.37 -0.24
C GLN A 316 7.71 -15.36 0.89
N GLN A 317 6.78 -14.99 1.80
CA GLN A 317 6.27 -15.88 2.83
C GLN A 317 5.47 -17.06 2.25
N LEU A 318 4.84 -16.87 1.10
CA LEU A 318 4.11 -17.89 0.35
C LEU A 318 5.01 -18.70 -0.61
N GLY A 319 6.33 -18.49 -0.56
CA GLY A 319 7.30 -19.24 -1.35
C GLY A 319 7.59 -18.68 -2.74
N VAL A 320 7.05 -17.51 -3.08
CA VAL A 320 7.27 -16.85 -4.37
C VAL A 320 8.17 -15.64 -4.21
N SER A 321 9.32 -15.63 -4.90
CA SER A 321 10.22 -14.46 -4.95
C SER A 321 10.06 -13.74 -6.28
N LEU A 322 9.86 -12.42 -6.22
CA LEU A 322 9.84 -11.55 -7.38
C LEU A 322 11.25 -11.03 -7.78
N GLY A 323 12.30 -11.55 -7.14
CA GLY A 323 13.69 -11.17 -7.45
C GLY A 323 14.17 -9.92 -6.69
N SER A 324 13.46 -9.46 -5.66
CA SER A 324 13.94 -8.38 -4.79
C SER A 324 15.31 -8.73 -4.18
N GLY A 325 16.23 -7.76 -4.23
CA GLY A 325 17.53 -7.87 -3.54
C GLY A 325 17.43 -7.59 -2.03
N LEU A 326 16.23 -7.27 -1.53
CA LEU A 326 15.95 -7.05 -0.12
C LEU A 326 15.25 -8.26 0.49
N LYS A 327 15.56 -8.56 1.75
CA LYS A 327 14.74 -9.48 2.53
C LYS A 327 13.34 -8.89 2.70
N ALA A 328 12.32 -9.74 2.69
CA ALA A 328 10.91 -9.36 2.76
C ALA A 328 10.59 -8.30 3.82
N THR A 329 11.06 -8.48 5.05
CA THR A 329 10.82 -7.53 6.14
C THR A 329 11.60 -6.23 5.99
N ARG A 330 12.72 -6.24 5.28
CA ARG A 330 13.59 -5.07 5.17
C ARG A 330 12.98 -3.94 4.37
N SER A 331 12.30 -4.24 3.26
CA SER A 331 11.58 -3.23 2.46
C SER A 331 10.44 -2.60 3.26
N VAL A 332 9.73 -3.42 4.05
CA VAL A 332 8.66 -2.95 4.95
C VAL A 332 9.22 -1.99 6.00
N ASP A 333 10.33 -2.36 6.67
CA ASP A 333 10.95 -1.52 7.70
C ASP A 333 11.40 -0.17 7.13
N ILE A 334 12.07 -0.18 5.97
CA ILE A 334 12.51 1.04 5.28
C ILE A 334 11.31 1.93 4.95
N THR A 335 10.29 1.37 4.31
CA THR A 335 9.10 2.13 3.90
C THR A 335 8.39 2.75 5.09
N ARG A 336 8.12 1.96 6.15
CA ARG A 336 7.45 2.44 7.37
C ARG A 336 8.21 3.60 8.03
N GLU A 337 9.53 3.47 8.19
CA GLU A 337 10.33 4.49 8.89
C GLU A 337 10.44 5.80 8.10
N TYR A 338 10.71 5.74 6.79
CA TYR A 338 10.83 6.95 5.99
C TYR A 338 9.48 7.65 5.78
N VAL A 339 8.40 6.90 5.58
CA VAL A 339 7.04 7.45 5.45
C VAL A 339 6.59 8.08 6.77
N ALA A 340 6.81 7.39 7.91
CA ALA A 340 6.47 7.94 9.22
C ALA A 340 7.30 9.19 9.55
N ALA A 341 8.61 9.17 9.26
CA ALA A 341 9.48 10.33 9.44
C ALA A 341 8.99 11.54 8.64
N PHE A 342 8.59 11.34 7.37
CA PHE A 342 8.05 12.42 6.56
C PHE A 342 6.77 13.02 7.16
N PHE A 343 5.82 12.18 7.59
CA PHE A 343 4.58 12.69 8.18
C PHE A 343 4.79 13.29 9.57
N ASP A 344 5.69 12.75 10.39
CA ASP A 344 6.04 13.36 11.68
C ASP A 344 6.67 14.76 11.50
N LEU A 345 7.53 14.94 10.47
CA LEU A 345 8.10 16.24 10.17
C LEU A 345 7.02 17.23 9.71
N HIS A 346 6.21 16.87 8.71
CA HIS A 346 5.35 17.83 8.02
C HIS A 346 3.93 17.97 8.58
N LEU A 347 3.44 16.99 9.34
CA LEU A 347 2.12 17.09 10.00
C LEU A 347 2.21 17.35 11.50
N ARG A 348 3.37 17.08 12.14
CA ARG A 348 3.54 17.24 13.59
C ARG A 348 4.65 18.20 13.96
N GLY A 349 5.43 18.68 12.99
CA GLY A 349 6.55 19.57 13.23
C GLY A 349 7.69 18.94 14.03
N ARG A 350 7.80 17.60 14.03
CA ARG A 350 8.85 16.88 14.75
C ARG A 350 10.08 16.73 13.88
N PRO A 351 11.26 17.25 14.28
CA PRO A 351 12.48 17.07 13.50
C PRO A 351 12.79 15.61 13.23
N GLN A 352 13.20 15.29 11.99
CA GLN A 352 13.45 13.92 11.53
C GLN A 352 14.83 13.84 10.84
N PRO A 353 15.92 13.63 11.58
CA PRO A 353 17.28 13.54 11.02
C PRO A 353 17.43 12.47 9.92
N LEU A 354 16.55 11.46 9.92
CA LEU A 354 16.49 10.40 8.90
C LEU A 354 16.24 10.97 7.49
N LEU A 355 15.60 12.15 7.39
CA LEU A 355 15.28 12.81 6.11
C LEU A 355 16.33 13.85 5.67
N ASP A 356 17.38 14.08 6.48
CA ASP A 356 18.38 15.08 6.19
C ASP A 356 19.61 14.50 5.47
N LYS A 357 19.98 13.26 5.80
CA LYS A 357 21.18 12.58 5.28
C LYS A 357 21.06 11.06 5.29
N PRO A 358 21.91 10.35 4.52
CA PRO A 358 21.96 8.88 4.57
C PRO A 358 22.19 8.35 5.99
N SER A 359 21.53 7.24 6.31
CA SER A 359 21.59 6.60 7.63
C SER A 359 22.34 5.28 7.56
N GLN A 360 23.23 5.04 8.53
CA GLN A 360 23.90 3.72 8.67
C GLN A 360 22.92 2.60 8.98
N ARG A 361 21.76 2.91 9.59
CA ARG A 361 20.70 1.94 9.84
C ARG A 361 20.01 1.49 8.55
N TYR A 362 20.00 2.34 7.52
CA TYR A 362 19.36 2.10 6.23
C TYR A 362 20.33 2.40 5.07
N PRO A 363 21.43 1.62 4.94
CA PRO A 363 22.46 1.88 3.92
C PRO A 363 21.93 1.66 2.48
N GLU A 364 20.79 1.01 2.35
CA GLU A 364 20.11 0.81 1.06
C GLU A 364 19.47 2.10 0.53
N VAL A 365 19.15 3.06 1.41
CA VAL A 365 18.48 4.30 1.04
C VAL A 365 19.48 5.35 0.61
N ARG A 366 19.41 5.75 -0.64
CA ARG A 366 20.24 6.80 -1.23
C ARG A 366 19.45 8.08 -1.38
N PHE A 367 20.08 9.21 -1.03
CA PHE A 367 19.57 10.55 -1.29
C PHE A 367 20.02 10.97 -2.67
N CYS A 368 19.07 11.27 -3.54
CA CYS A 368 19.32 11.53 -4.94
C CYS A 368 18.99 12.97 -5.33
N THR A 369 19.81 13.54 -6.21
CA THR A 369 19.44 14.70 -7.00
C THR A 369 19.19 14.25 -8.44
N PRO A 370 18.40 14.97 -9.24
CA PRO A 370 18.12 14.58 -10.63
C PRO A 370 19.35 14.50 -11.51
N SER A 371 20.42 15.23 -11.16
CA SER A 371 21.71 15.23 -11.85
C SER A 371 22.64 14.09 -11.43
N ALA A 372 22.33 13.34 -10.39
CA ALA A 372 23.19 12.26 -9.90
C ALA A 372 23.12 11.06 -10.85
N LYS A 373 24.27 10.71 -11.44
CA LYS A 373 24.39 9.62 -12.44
C LYS A 373 24.05 8.23 -11.88
N ASN A 374 24.02 8.05 -10.55
CA ASN A 374 23.87 6.76 -9.87
C ASN A 374 22.56 6.67 -9.05
N CYS A 375 21.57 7.40 -9.45
CA CYS A 375 20.20 7.36 -8.95
C CYS A 375 19.29 6.96 -10.08
#